data_5107e2315a9b08593490cf88756ac5cb
#
_entry.id   5107e2315a9b08593490cf88756ac5cb
#
_cell.length_a   1.000
_cell.length_b   1.000
_cell.length_c   1.000
_cell.angle_alpha   90.00
_cell.angle_beta   90.00
_cell.angle_gamma   90.00
#
_symmetry.space_group_name_H-M   'P 1'
#
loop_
_entity.id
_entity.type
_entity.pdbx_description
1 polymer ?
#
loop_
_entity_poly.entity_id
_entity_poly.type
_entity_poly.pdbx_seq_one_letter_code
_entity_poly.pdbx_strand_id
1 'polypeptide(L)'
;MRQDKLTTKFQEALGDAQSLALGNDNAYIEPAHLLAAMLRQDDGPRALLERAGVNVPGLLNGAEAAIKKLPQVQGHDIVQVGPELGKLLQATEKEAIKRNDQFIAGELFLLALADSKADIGKTARENGLSRKSLESAIDAVRGGQGVNSADAEGQREALKKYTMDLTERAR
;
A
#
# COMPACT_ATOMS: atom_id res chain seq x y z
N MET A 1 4.72 -2.09 15.14
CA MET A 1 3.30 -2.14 14.71
C MET A 1 2.75 -3.54 14.93
N ARG A 2 1.55 -3.62 15.43
CA ARG A 2 0.91 -4.91 15.71
C ARG A 2 0.21 -5.42 14.47
N GLN A 3 0.51 -6.66 14.07
CA GLN A 3 -0.07 -7.26 12.87
C GLN A 3 -1.58 -7.45 12.97
N ASP A 4 -2.10 -7.67 14.18
CA ASP A 4 -3.54 -7.86 14.38
C ASP A 4 -4.34 -6.59 14.14
N LYS A 5 -3.67 -5.45 14.03
CA LYS A 5 -4.32 -4.16 13.71
C LYS A 5 -4.34 -3.86 12.22
N LEU A 6 -3.69 -4.66 11.40
CA LEU A 6 -3.64 -4.44 9.96
C LEU A 6 -4.87 -5.06 9.27
N THR A 7 -5.34 -4.42 8.19
CA THR A 7 -6.35 -5.05 7.36
C THR A 7 -5.79 -6.32 6.73
N THR A 8 -6.68 -7.23 6.34
CA THR A 8 -6.28 -8.47 5.69
C THR A 8 -5.45 -8.20 4.43
N LYS A 9 -5.87 -7.24 3.62
CA LYS A 9 -5.14 -6.86 2.40
C LYS A 9 -3.74 -6.35 2.70
N PHE A 10 -3.59 -5.54 3.75
CA PHE A 10 -2.29 -5.00 4.12
C PHE A 10 -1.38 -6.11 4.66
N GLN A 11 -1.93 -7.04 5.44
CA GLN A 11 -1.16 -8.21 5.90
C GLN A 11 -0.68 -9.06 4.72
N GLU A 12 -1.53 -9.29 3.74
CA GLU A 12 -1.17 -10.01 2.53
C GLU A 12 -0.04 -9.29 1.77
N ALA A 13 -0.14 -7.98 1.67
CA ALA A 13 0.89 -7.18 0.99
C ALA A 13 2.24 -7.29 1.71
N LEU A 14 2.24 -7.26 3.03
CA LEU A 14 3.47 -7.42 3.81
C LEU A 14 4.08 -8.81 3.63
N GLY A 15 3.24 -9.85 3.61
CA GLY A 15 3.69 -11.21 3.34
C GLY A 15 4.31 -11.34 1.95
N ASP A 16 3.66 -10.75 0.95
CA ASP A 16 4.17 -10.76 -0.42
C ASP A 16 5.47 -9.96 -0.53
N ALA A 17 5.58 -8.85 0.20
CA ALA A 17 6.81 -8.05 0.24
C ALA A 17 7.97 -8.86 0.82
N GLN A 18 7.70 -9.63 1.87
CA GLN A 18 8.70 -10.52 2.46
C GLN A 18 9.16 -11.56 1.43
N SER A 19 8.22 -12.15 0.70
CA SER A 19 8.54 -13.13 -0.34
C SER A 19 9.36 -12.52 -1.47
N LEU A 20 9.06 -11.29 -1.87
CA LEU A 20 9.83 -10.58 -2.88
C LEU A 20 11.28 -10.33 -2.41
N ALA A 21 11.43 -9.90 -1.17
CA ALA A 21 12.76 -9.64 -0.60
C ALA A 21 13.57 -10.93 -0.52
N LEU A 22 12.95 -12.00 -0.05
CA LEU A 22 13.61 -13.30 0.06
C LEU A 22 13.99 -13.84 -1.33
N GLY A 23 13.08 -13.75 -2.29
CA GLY A 23 13.32 -14.23 -3.65
C GLY A 23 14.39 -13.44 -4.39
N ASN A 24 14.65 -12.19 -4.00
CA ASN A 24 15.69 -11.35 -4.60
C ASN A 24 16.96 -11.32 -3.75
N ASP A 25 17.06 -12.21 -2.77
CA ASP A 25 18.22 -12.31 -1.85
C ASP A 25 18.52 -11.01 -1.12
N ASN A 26 17.51 -10.25 -0.77
CA ASN A 26 17.66 -9.04 0.02
C ASN A 26 17.60 -9.37 1.51
N ALA A 27 18.45 -8.73 2.29
CA ALA A 27 18.49 -8.95 3.73
C ALA A 27 17.32 -8.31 4.47
N TYR A 28 16.72 -7.28 3.89
CA TYR A 28 15.65 -6.51 4.52
C TYR A 28 14.48 -6.34 3.59
N ILE A 29 13.29 -6.23 4.20
CA ILE A 29 12.10 -5.79 3.47
C ILE A 29 12.17 -4.27 3.41
N GLU A 30 12.26 -3.73 2.21
CA GLU A 30 12.34 -2.29 1.98
C GLU A 30 10.99 -1.74 1.54
N PRO A 31 10.76 -0.42 1.60
CA PRO A 31 9.51 0.17 1.12
C PRO A 31 9.17 -0.19 -0.32
N ALA A 32 10.18 -0.35 -1.18
CA ALA A 32 9.98 -0.75 -2.57
C ALA A 32 9.33 -2.12 -2.68
N HIS A 33 9.69 -3.07 -1.81
CA HIS A 33 9.08 -4.39 -1.78
C HIS A 33 7.60 -4.30 -1.46
N LEU A 34 7.26 -3.53 -0.42
CA LEU A 34 5.86 -3.39 -0.01
C LEU A 34 5.05 -2.67 -1.09
N LEU A 35 5.60 -1.62 -1.65
CA LEU A 35 4.91 -0.88 -2.72
C LEU A 35 4.65 -1.78 -3.93
N ALA A 36 5.65 -2.53 -4.38
CA ALA A 36 5.48 -3.46 -5.50
C ALA A 36 4.42 -4.53 -5.19
N ALA A 37 4.45 -5.09 -3.99
CA ALA A 37 3.47 -6.07 -3.57
C ALA A 37 2.05 -5.51 -3.60
N MET A 38 1.87 -4.29 -3.08
CA MET A 38 0.57 -3.63 -3.08
C MET A 38 0.07 -3.36 -4.49
N LEU A 39 0.94 -2.92 -5.38
CA LEU A 39 0.55 -2.60 -6.76
C LEU A 39 0.23 -3.84 -7.59
N ARG A 40 0.69 -5.01 -7.15
CA ARG A 40 0.43 -6.28 -7.83
C ARG A 40 -0.84 -6.97 -7.32
N GLN A 41 -1.43 -6.50 -6.24
CA GLN A 41 -2.68 -7.08 -5.73
C GLN A 41 -3.82 -6.82 -6.72
N ASP A 42 -4.65 -7.84 -6.96
CA ASP A 42 -5.77 -7.73 -7.90
C ASP A 42 -6.79 -6.70 -7.43
N ASP A 43 -7.16 -6.76 -6.15
CA ASP A 43 -8.10 -5.82 -5.54
C ASP A 43 -7.36 -4.84 -4.62
N GLY A 44 -6.15 -4.45 -5.05
CA GLY A 44 -5.29 -3.59 -4.27
C GLY A 44 -5.56 -2.11 -4.53
N PRO A 45 -4.60 -1.26 -4.19
CA PRO A 45 -4.78 0.19 -4.23
C PRO A 45 -4.67 0.82 -5.61
N ARG A 46 -4.53 0.02 -6.68
CA ARG A 46 -4.34 0.58 -8.03
C ARG A 46 -5.46 1.53 -8.44
N ALA A 47 -6.72 1.12 -8.24
CA ALA A 47 -7.86 1.95 -8.60
C ALA A 47 -7.86 3.27 -7.81
N LEU A 48 -7.51 3.20 -6.53
CA LEU A 48 -7.41 4.37 -5.69
C LEU A 48 -6.32 5.33 -6.19
N LEU A 49 -5.15 4.78 -6.54
CA LEU A 49 -4.04 5.56 -7.05
C LEU A 49 -4.37 6.19 -8.40
N GLU A 50 -5.03 5.45 -9.28
CA GLU A 50 -5.48 5.99 -10.57
C GLU A 50 -6.43 7.17 -10.36
N ARG A 51 -7.35 7.03 -9.42
CA ARG A 51 -8.28 8.10 -9.06
C ARG A 51 -7.54 9.33 -8.53
N ALA A 52 -6.42 9.11 -7.84
CA ALA A 52 -5.58 10.18 -7.31
C ALA A 52 -4.65 10.79 -8.38
N GLY A 53 -4.70 10.30 -9.61
CA GLY A 53 -3.90 10.83 -10.70
C GLY A 53 -2.49 10.24 -10.79
N VAL A 54 -2.25 9.10 -10.15
CA VAL A 54 -0.93 8.47 -10.15
C VAL A 54 -0.76 7.61 -11.40
N ASN A 55 0.43 7.68 -11.99
CA ASN A 55 0.84 6.79 -13.06
C ASN A 55 1.26 5.46 -12.45
N VAL A 56 0.30 4.55 -12.31
CA VAL A 56 0.53 3.25 -11.62
C VAL A 56 1.60 2.41 -12.33
N PRO A 57 1.56 2.21 -13.66
CA PRO A 57 2.64 1.45 -14.31
C PRO A 57 4.02 2.06 -14.10
N GLY A 58 4.13 3.39 -14.15
CA GLY A 58 5.40 4.07 -13.90
C GLY A 58 5.88 3.88 -12.47
N LEU A 59 4.96 3.95 -11.51
CA LEU A 59 5.29 3.74 -10.11
C LEU A 59 5.74 2.30 -9.86
N LEU A 60 5.05 1.33 -10.44
CA LEU A 60 5.45 -0.07 -10.31
C LEU A 60 6.83 -0.33 -10.91
N ASN A 61 7.10 0.23 -12.09
CA ASN A 61 8.41 0.12 -12.73
C ASN A 61 9.50 0.73 -11.84
N GLY A 62 9.20 1.88 -11.23
CA GLY A 62 10.15 2.52 -10.31
C GLY A 62 10.44 1.69 -9.08
N ALA A 63 9.41 1.06 -8.52
CA ALA A 63 9.57 0.17 -7.37
C ALA A 63 10.42 -1.05 -7.74
N GLU A 64 10.14 -1.66 -8.88
CA GLU A 64 10.89 -2.82 -9.35
C GLU A 64 12.35 -2.47 -9.66
N ALA A 65 12.59 -1.31 -10.24
CA ALA A 65 13.95 -0.82 -10.47
C ALA A 65 14.70 -0.61 -9.16
N ALA A 66 14.02 -0.06 -8.16
CA ALA A 66 14.61 0.13 -6.83
C ALA A 66 14.99 -1.20 -6.18
N ILE A 67 14.13 -2.21 -6.33
CA ILE A 67 14.42 -3.56 -5.81
C ILE A 67 15.66 -4.14 -6.47
N LYS A 68 15.81 -3.98 -7.78
CA LYS A 68 16.97 -4.49 -8.51
C LYS A 68 18.29 -3.87 -8.05
N LYS A 69 18.23 -2.65 -7.54
CA LYS A 69 19.43 -1.95 -7.05
C LYS A 69 19.81 -2.33 -5.63
N LEU A 70 18.95 -3.04 -4.92
CA LEU A 70 19.23 -3.41 -3.53
C LEU A 70 20.35 -4.45 -3.46
N PRO A 71 21.19 -4.37 -2.40
CA PRO A 71 22.24 -5.37 -2.22
C PRO A 71 21.67 -6.76 -2.05
N GLN A 72 22.27 -7.72 -2.72
CA GLN A 72 21.90 -9.13 -2.58
C GLN A 72 22.88 -9.82 -1.65
N VAL A 73 22.35 -10.56 -0.68
CA VAL A 73 23.15 -11.27 0.33
C VAL A 73 22.70 -12.72 0.33
N GLN A 74 23.62 -13.63 -0.01
CA GLN A 74 23.29 -15.05 -0.06
C GLN A 74 23.30 -15.68 1.34
N GLY A 75 22.51 -16.74 1.49
CA GLY A 75 22.48 -17.52 2.71
C GLY A 75 21.52 -17.02 3.77
N HIS A 76 20.63 -16.11 3.44
CA HIS A 76 19.61 -15.63 4.38
C HIS A 76 18.33 -16.42 4.24
N ASP A 77 17.92 -17.09 5.32
CA ASP A 77 16.64 -17.77 5.38
C ASP A 77 15.55 -16.90 5.97
N ILE A 78 15.94 -15.81 6.64
CA ILE A 78 15.02 -14.92 7.34
C ILE A 78 15.25 -13.51 6.83
N VAL A 79 14.14 -12.83 6.48
CA VAL A 79 14.18 -11.44 6.04
C VAL A 79 13.45 -10.59 7.08
N GLN A 80 14.10 -9.54 7.54
CA GLN A 80 13.54 -8.65 8.56
C GLN A 80 13.14 -7.33 7.94
N VAL A 81 12.19 -6.65 8.60
CA VAL A 81 11.80 -5.28 8.20
C VAL A 81 13.01 -4.37 8.37
N GLY A 82 13.37 -3.68 7.28
CA GLY A 82 14.49 -2.74 7.32
C GLY A 82 14.11 -1.44 8.02
N PRO A 83 15.11 -0.62 8.41
CA PRO A 83 14.85 0.64 9.13
C PRO A 83 13.96 1.62 8.35
N GLU A 84 14.15 1.73 7.04
CA GLU A 84 13.32 2.62 6.22
C GLU A 84 11.86 2.22 6.23
N LEU A 85 11.58 0.93 6.03
CA LEU A 85 10.20 0.45 6.07
C LEU A 85 9.63 0.58 7.47
N GLY A 86 10.43 0.31 8.50
CA GLY A 86 9.99 0.47 9.88
C GLY A 86 9.51 1.88 10.18
N LYS A 87 10.24 2.89 9.71
CA LYS A 87 9.85 4.30 9.88
C LYS A 87 8.54 4.61 9.16
N LEU A 88 8.38 4.09 7.94
CA LEU A 88 7.15 4.30 7.17
C LEU A 88 5.95 3.59 7.82
N LEU A 89 6.16 2.41 8.38
CA LEU A 89 5.09 1.71 9.08
C LEU A 89 4.67 2.45 10.35
N GLN A 90 5.62 3.06 11.07
CA GLN A 90 5.28 3.91 12.21
C GLN A 90 4.47 5.13 11.78
N ALA A 91 4.84 5.76 10.68
CA ALA A 91 4.10 6.89 10.14
C ALA A 91 2.69 6.46 9.69
N THR A 92 2.58 5.26 9.13
CA THR A 92 1.29 4.68 8.73
C THR A 92 0.37 4.49 9.93
N GLU A 93 0.92 3.98 11.02
CA GLU A 93 0.15 3.81 12.27
C GLU A 93 -0.34 5.14 12.79
N LYS A 94 0.50 6.18 12.76
CA LYS A 94 0.11 7.52 13.18
C LYS A 94 -1.04 8.07 12.33
N GLU A 95 -1.03 7.79 11.03
CA GLU A 95 -2.12 8.20 10.15
C GLU A 95 -3.44 7.53 10.56
N ALA A 96 -3.40 6.23 10.91
CA ALA A 96 -4.58 5.52 11.36
C ALA A 96 -5.13 6.11 12.66
N ILE A 97 -4.24 6.46 13.59
CA ILE A 97 -4.63 7.09 14.86
C ILE A 97 -5.31 8.44 14.61
N LYS A 98 -4.75 9.25 13.73
CA LYS A 98 -5.33 10.56 13.39
C LYS A 98 -6.74 10.41 12.82
N ARG A 99 -6.98 9.35 12.05
CA ARG A 99 -8.28 9.12 11.39
C ARG A 99 -9.23 8.32 12.25
N ASN A 100 -8.82 7.91 13.44
CA ASN A 100 -9.60 7.05 14.33
C ASN A 100 -9.96 5.71 13.67
N ASP A 101 -9.10 5.22 12.80
CA ASP A 101 -9.28 3.90 12.19
C ASP A 101 -8.93 2.82 13.20
N GLN A 102 -9.79 1.81 13.33
CA GLN A 102 -9.54 0.67 14.21
C GLN A 102 -8.53 -0.29 13.60
N PHE A 103 -8.47 -0.35 12.27
CA PHE A 103 -7.52 -1.17 11.53
C PHE A 103 -6.72 -0.29 10.58
N ILE A 104 -5.48 -0.69 10.34
CA ILE A 104 -4.55 0.07 9.49
C ILE A 104 -4.63 -0.47 8.07
N ALA A 105 -5.14 0.35 7.15
CA ALA A 105 -5.25 -0.02 5.74
C ALA A 105 -3.99 0.39 4.98
N GLY A 106 -3.70 -0.32 3.90
CA GLY A 106 -2.53 -0.05 3.06
C GLY A 106 -2.54 1.35 2.46
N GLU A 107 -3.71 1.92 2.22
CA GLU A 107 -3.81 3.29 1.67
C GLU A 107 -3.12 4.32 2.56
N LEU A 108 -3.06 4.07 3.87
CA LEU A 108 -2.36 4.97 4.79
C LEU A 108 -0.85 4.87 4.66
N PHE A 109 -0.35 3.70 4.27
CA PHE A 109 1.06 3.56 3.91
C PHE A 109 1.40 4.44 2.71
N LEU A 110 0.51 4.53 1.74
CA LEU A 110 0.72 5.39 0.57
C LEU A 110 0.73 6.87 0.94
N LEU A 111 -0.07 7.27 1.93
CA LEU A 111 -0.03 8.64 2.46
C LEU A 111 1.32 8.94 3.11
N ALA A 112 1.80 8.00 3.93
CA ALA A 112 3.12 8.15 4.56
C ALA A 112 4.22 8.20 3.51
N LEU A 113 4.09 7.39 2.46
CA LEU A 113 5.04 7.37 1.34
C LEU A 113 5.08 8.71 0.61
N ALA A 114 3.92 9.35 0.42
CA ALA A 114 3.84 10.65 -0.25
C ALA A 114 4.64 11.73 0.48
N ASP A 115 4.78 11.61 1.79
CA ASP A 115 5.54 12.56 2.61
C ASP A 115 6.97 12.10 2.89
N SER A 116 7.35 10.90 2.43
CA SER A 116 8.64 10.31 2.76
C SER A 116 9.77 10.99 2.02
N LYS A 117 10.91 11.16 2.70
CA LYS A 117 12.14 11.68 2.10
C LYS A 117 12.98 10.57 1.48
N ALA A 118 12.58 9.31 1.65
CA ALA A 118 13.28 8.17 1.05
C ALA A 118 13.19 8.25 -0.48
N ASP A 119 14.13 7.59 -1.16
CA ASP A 119 14.19 7.58 -2.62
C ASP A 119 12.88 7.07 -3.25
N ILE A 120 12.27 6.06 -2.65
CA ILE A 120 11.01 5.51 -3.18
C ILE A 120 9.87 6.52 -3.04
N GLY A 121 9.88 7.34 -2.00
CA GLY A 121 8.91 8.43 -1.85
C GLY A 121 9.05 9.46 -2.97
N LYS A 122 10.28 9.80 -3.30
CA LYS A 122 10.56 10.71 -4.42
C LYS A 122 10.07 10.12 -5.74
N THR A 123 10.34 8.84 -5.98
CA THR A 123 9.86 8.14 -7.16
C THR A 123 8.34 8.18 -7.24
N ALA A 124 7.66 7.98 -6.12
CA ALA A 124 6.20 8.01 -6.06
C ALA A 124 5.67 9.41 -6.44
N ARG A 125 6.28 10.46 -5.91
CA ARG A 125 5.88 11.83 -6.22
C ARG A 125 6.13 12.15 -7.69
N GLU A 126 7.22 11.66 -8.26
CA GLU A 126 7.53 11.84 -9.68
C GLU A 126 6.49 11.18 -10.58
N ASN A 127 5.81 10.16 -10.07
CA ASN A 127 4.73 9.47 -10.79
C ASN A 127 3.34 9.98 -10.42
N GLY A 128 3.28 11.14 -9.78
CA GLY A 128 2.02 11.82 -9.53
C GLY A 128 1.40 11.60 -8.16
N LEU A 129 2.07 10.91 -7.25
CA LEU A 129 1.54 10.73 -5.91
C LEU A 129 1.70 12.03 -5.12
N SER A 130 0.60 12.52 -4.56
CA SER A 130 0.63 13.65 -3.63
C SER A 130 -0.32 13.35 -2.49
N ARG A 131 0.01 13.90 -1.31
CA ARG A 131 -0.84 13.70 -0.14
C ARG A 131 -2.25 14.23 -0.38
N LYS A 132 -2.36 15.42 -0.94
CA LYS A 132 -3.64 16.08 -1.14
C LYS A 132 -4.57 15.27 -2.06
N SER A 133 -4.08 14.85 -3.22
CA SER A 133 -4.89 14.11 -4.16
C SER A 133 -5.23 12.72 -3.63
N LEU A 134 -4.31 12.10 -2.91
CA LEU A 134 -4.57 10.79 -2.32
C LEU A 134 -5.59 10.89 -1.19
N GLU A 135 -5.50 11.90 -0.33
CA GLU A 135 -6.50 12.12 0.72
C GLU A 135 -7.89 12.31 0.13
N SER A 136 -8.00 13.10 -0.94
CA SER A 136 -9.28 13.29 -1.62
C SER A 136 -9.83 11.98 -2.17
N ALA A 137 -8.98 11.16 -2.77
CA ALA A 137 -9.38 9.87 -3.31
C ALA A 137 -9.84 8.90 -2.20
N ILE A 138 -9.10 8.88 -1.09
CA ILE A 138 -9.45 8.05 0.07
C ILE A 138 -10.81 8.45 0.63
N ASP A 139 -11.03 9.75 0.83
CA ASP A 139 -12.28 10.25 1.37
C ASP A 139 -13.45 9.92 0.46
N ALA A 140 -13.26 10.01 -0.86
CA ALA A 140 -14.30 9.67 -1.83
C ALA A 140 -14.65 8.18 -1.76
N VAL A 141 -13.65 7.31 -1.63
CA VAL A 141 -13.86 5.86 -1.56
C VAL A 141 -14.51 5.46 -0.23
N ARG A 142 -14.09 6.08 0.87
CA ARG A 142 -14.60 5.74 2.20
C ARG A 142 -15.99 6.32 2.49
N GLY A 143 -16.37 7.38 1.81
CA GLY A 143 -17.65 8.03 2.07
C GLY A 143 -17.80 8.53 3.49
N GLY A 144 -16.69 8.95 4.10
CA GLY A 144 -16.68 9.48 5.45
C GLY A 144 -16.55 8.43 6.56
N GLN A 145 -16.40 7.15 6.21
CA GLN A 145 -16.28 6.08 7.19
C GLN A 145 -14.81 5.70 7.44
N GLY A 146 -14.52 5.34 8.69
CA GLY A 146 -13.22 4.82 9.07
C GLY A 146 -13.09 3.33 8.73
N VAL A 147 -11.89 2.79 8.91
CA VAL A 147 -11.62 1.37 8.72
C VAL A 147 -11.87 0.65 10.04
N ASN A 148 -13.02 0.00 10.17
CA ASN A 148 -13.49 -0.61 11.41
C ASN A 148 -13.41 -2.13 11.41
N SER A 149 -13.01 -2.75 10.31
CA SER A 149 -12.85 -4.20 10.24
C SER A 149 -11.64 -4.55 9.40
N ALA A 150 -11.12 -5.75 9.60
CA ALA A 150 -9.94 -6.23 8.87
C ALA A 150 -10.24 -6.37 7.37
N ASP A 151 -11.50 -6.59 6.99
CA ASP A 151 -11.90 -6.80 5.60
C ASP A 151 -12.51 -5.56 4.95
N ALA A 152 -12.32 -4.37 5.55
CA ALA A 152 -12.94 -3.14 5.06
C ALA A 152 -12.66 -2.88 3.58
N GLU A 153 -11.41 -3.10 3.14
CA GLU A 153 -11.04 -2.88 1.74
C GLU A 153 -11.74 -3.85 0.80
N GLY A 154 -11.79 -5.12 1.19
CA GLY A 154 -12.49 -6.14 0.41
C GLY A 154 -13.99 -5.89 0.35
N GLN A 155 -14.57 -5.45 1.46
CA GLN A 155 -16.00 -5.14 1.51
C GLN A 155 -16.36 -3.97 0.59
N ARG A 156 -15.53 -2.93 0.57
CA ARG A 156 -15.75 -1.79 -0.32
C ARG A 156 -15.72 -2.21 -1.79
N GLU A 157 -14.77 -3.06 -2.15
CA GLU A 157 -14.63 -3.54 -3.51
C GLU A 157 -15.81 -4.43 -3.90
N ALA A 158 -16.24 -5.31 -3.01
CA ALA A 158 -17.37 -6.19 -3.23
C ALA A 158 -18.67 -5.39 -3.41
N LEU A 159 -18.88 -4.38 -2.57
CA LEU A 159 -20.07 -3.52 -2.66
C LEU A 159 -20.10 -2.75 -3.97
N LYS A 160 -18.96 -2.26 -4.39
CA LYS A 160 -18.85 -1.53 -5.65
C LYS A 160 -19.24 -2.41 -6.84
N LYS A 161 -18.74 -3.63 -6.88
CA LYS A 161 -19.07 -4.59 -7.95
C LYS A 161 -20.55 -4.96 -7.92
N TYR A 162 -21.09 -5.20 -6.75
CA TYR A 162 -22.49 -5.54 -6.58
C TYR A 162 -23.40 -4.40 -7.02
N THR A 163 -23.05 -3.17 -6.67
CA THR A 163 -23.84 -1.99 -7.06
C THR A 163 -23.88 -1.84 -8.57
N MET A 164 -22.77 -2.10 -9.24
CA MET A 164 -22.70 -2.04 -10.70
C MET A 164 -23.62 -3.08 -11.33
N ASP A 165 -23.63 -4.31 -10.80
CA ASP A 165 -24.50 -5.38 -11.29
C ASP A 165 -25.96 -5.03 -11.13
N LEU A 166 -26.34 -4.46 -9.96
CA LEU A 166 -27.70 -4.02 -9.72
C LEU A 166 -28.15 -2.96 -10.70
N THR A 167 -27.27 -2.02 -11.00
CA THR A 167 -27.54 -0.95 -11.95
C THR A 167 -27.82 -1.53 -13.34
N GLU A 168 -27.05 -2.50 -13.75
CA GLU A 168 -27.24 -3.18 -15.03
C GLU A 168 -28.57 -3.91 -15.08
N ARG A 169 -28.94 -4.59 -14.00
CA ARG A 169 -30.20 -5.31 -13.93
C ARG A 169 -31.43 -4.41 -13.94
N ALA A 170 -31.27 -3.21 -13.42
CA ALA A 170 -32.38 -2.24 -13.37
C ALA A 170 -32.72 -1.67 -14.74
N ARG A 171 -31.88 -1.90 -15.70
CA ARG A 171 -32.10 -1.46 -17.09
C ARG A 171 -32.94 -2.50 -17.81
#